data_1bac835280607cfa11911ab0ddfdb749
#
_entry.id   1bac835280607cfa11911ab0ddfdb749
#
_cell.length_a   1.000
_cell.length_b   1.000
_cell.length_c   1.000
_cell.angle_alpha   90.00
_cell.angle_beta   90.00
_cell.angle_gamma   90.00
#
_symmetry.space_group_name_H-M   'P 1'
#
loop_
_entity.id
_entity.type
_entity.pdbx_description
1 polymer ?
#
loop_
_entity_poly.entity_id
_entity_poly.type
_entity_poly.pdbx_seq_one_letter_code
_entity_poly.pdbx_strand_id
1 'polypeptide(L)'
;MDKLKNIFKKFREKRNLVQGSFTILTNIHIPNFFKGTIYTGKMKAACLPGLNCYSCPGAALSCPIGSFQAVVGSSKFNFAYYVTGLMLLFGTVFGRLICGFLCPFGFFQDLIHKIPSKKFSTRRFSFLKYLKYFILIFVVWLFGVFLTDELGFASPYFCQYLCPQGILEGGIPLSLASKSIRAALGNLFLLKSGILTLIILLSIFFYRPFCKYLCPLGAFYALTNKFSFYQYYVNDSCISCGKCKRICKMDVDMSKNQKALECIRCGDCIKACPKSAISTSFKNKEINNLEEGARYE
;
A
#
# COMPACT_ATOMS: atom_id res chain seq x y z
N MET A 1 17.01 1.90 -22.65
CA MET A 1 15.62 1.93 -22.18
C MET A 1 14.94 0.58 -22.23
N ASP A 2 15.24 -0.26 -23.20
CA ASP A 2 14.63 -1.60 -23.34
C ASP A 2 15.04 -2.57 -22.24
N LYS A 3 16.25 -2.46 -21.67
CA LYS A 3 16.66 -3.21 -20.47
C LYS A 3 15.71 -2.97 -19.28
N LEU A 4 15.34 -1.69 -19.02
CA LEU A 4 14.41 -1.36 -17.93
C LEU A 4 13.00 -1.96 -18.19
N LYS A 5 12.49 -1.87 -19.42
CA LYS A 5 11.20 -2.47 -19.79
C LYS A 5 11.19 -3.98 -19.58
N ASN A 6 12.27 -4.67 -19.95
CA ASN A 6 12.42 -6.10 -19.74
C ASN A 6 12.50 -6.48 -18.26
N ILE A 7 13.21 -5.69 -17.43
CA ILE A 7 13.25 -5.86 -15.98
C ILE A 7 11.83 -5.76 -15.40
N PHE A 8 11.08 -4.69 -15.72
CA PHE A 8 9.71 -4.52 -15.23
C PHE A 8 8.74 -5.60 -15.74
N LYS A 9 8.94 -6.11 -16.96
CA LYS A 9 8.18 -7.26 -17.47
C LYS A 9 8.42 -8.50 -16.61
N LYS A 10 9.68 -8.84 -16.32
CA LYS A 10 10.07 -9.98 -15.48
C LYS A 10 9.57 -9.82 -14.03
N PHE A 11 9.61 -8.60 -13.47
CA PHE A 11 9.04 -8.30 -12.15
C PHE A 11 7.53 -8.55 -12.10
N ARG A 12 6.77 -8.16 -13.15
CA ARG A 12 5.33 -8.41 -13.21
C ARG A 12 4.97 -9.88 -13.33
N GLU A 13 5.77 -10.65 -14.06
CA GLU A 13 5.56 -12.10 -14.20
C GLU A 13 5.73 -12.81 -12.87
N LYS A 14 6.71 -12.40 -12.07
CA LYS A 14 7.05 -12.97 -10.75
C LYS A 14 6.56 -12.13 -9.58
N ARG A 15 5.44 -11.43 -9.70
CA ARG A 15 4.93 -10.48 -8.70
C ARG A 15 4.90 -11.04 -7.28
N ASN A 16 4.35 -12.23 -7.09
CA ASN A 16 4.24 -12.85 -5.74
C ASN A 16 5.61 -13.15 -5.14
N LEU A 17 6.58 -13.52 -5.97
CA LEU A 17 7.95 -13.78 -5.53
C LEU A 17 8.62 -12.47 -5.10
N VAL A 18 8.45 -11.40 -5.87
CA VAL A 18 8.97 -10.06 -5.52
C VAL A 18 8.37 -9.57 -4.20
N GLN A 19 7.05 -9.71 -4.01
CA GLN A 19 6.39 -9.33 -2.75
C GLN A 19 6.89 -10.16 -1.57
N GLY A 20 7.02 -11.48 -1.74
CA GLY A 20 7.51 -12.38 -0.71
C GLY A 20 8.96 -12.06 -0.31
N SER A 21 9.85 -11.91 -1.29
CA SER A 21 11.25 -11.56 -1.05
C SER A 21 11.38 -10.21 -0.36
N PHE A 22 10.59 -9.22 -0.77
CA PHE A 22 10.59 -7.90 -0.13
C PHE A 22 10.06 -7.97 1.31
N THR A 23 9.03 -8.76 1.58
CA THR A 23 8.48 -8.96 2.93
C THR A 23 9.52 -9.61 3.86
N ILE A 24 10.27 -10.60 3.36
CA ILE A 24 11.34 -11.25 4.14
C ILE A 24 12.48 -10.25 4.40
N LEU A 25 12.92 -9.54 3.37
CA LEU A 25 14.01 -8.56 3.47
C LEU A 25 13.70 -7.45 4.48
N THR A 26 12.45 -6.99 4.51
CA THR A 26 12.03 -5.90 5.41
C THR A 26 11.79 -6.36 6.84
N ASN A 27 11.64 -7.67 7.07
CA ASN A 27 11.47 -8.31 8.36
C ASN A 27 12.62 -9.28 8.67
N ILE A 28 13.86 -8.87 8.40
CA ILE A 28 15.05 -9.73 8.48
C ILE A 28 15.39 -10.18 9.91
N HIS A 29 14.94 -9.47 10.95
CA HIS A 29 15.22 -9.79 12.34
C HIS A 29 14.29 -10.89 12.88
N ILE A 30 14.14 -12.00 12.13
CA ILE A 30 13.28 -13.14 12.48
C ILE A 30 13.54 -13.68 13.90
N PRO A 31 14.79 -13.80 14.42
CA PRO A 31 15.02 -14.30 15.78
C PRO A 31 14.33 -13.50 16.88
N ASN A 32 14.02 -12.24 16.66
CA ASN A 32 13.34 -11.39 17.64
C ASN A 32 11.89 -11.81 17.89
N PHE A 33 11.24 -12.51 16.95
CA PHE A 33 9.91 -13.10 17.16
C PHE A 33 9.92 -14.11 18.32
N PHE A 34 10.99 -14.88 18.45
CA PHE A 34 11.15 -15.88 19.52
C PHE A 34 11.59 -15.23 20.83
N LYS A 35 12.41 -14.18 20.76
CA LYS A 35 12.89 -13.44 21.93
C LYS A 35 11.84 -12.47 22.51
N GLY A 36 10.78 -12.15 21.78
CA GLY A 36 9.77 -11.17 22.18
C GLY A 36 10.31 -9.74 22.31
N THR A 37 11.37 -9.40 21.56
CA THR A 37 12.02 -8.07 21.58
C THR A 37 11.84 -7.37 20.24
N ILE A 38 11.69 -6.04 20.29
CA ILE A 38 11.59 -5.20 19.09
C ILE A 38 12.99 -4.70 18.73
N TYR A 39 13.36 -4.80 17.46
CA TYR A 39 14.60 -4.20 16.97
C TYR A 39 14.55 -2.66 17.08
N THR A 40 15.56 -2.05 17.70
CA THR A 40 15.67 -0.60 17.96
C THR A 40 16.89 0.05 17.31
N GLY A 41 17.54 -0.62 16.36
CA GLY A 41 18.74 -0.11 15.69
C GLY A 41 18.50 1.06 14.75
N LYS A 42 19.60 1.68 14.30
CA LYS A 42 19.59 2.88 13.43
C LYS A 42 18.80 2.73 12.13
N MET A 43 18.64 1.52 11.60
CA MET A 43 17.84 1.27 10.39
C MET A 43 16.36 1.63 10.54
N LYS A 44 15.82 1.65 11.77
CA LYS A 44 14.45 2.10 12.05
C LYS A 44 14.20 3.57 11.71
N ALA A 45 15.23 4.40 11.60
CA ALA A 45 15.10 5.78 11.13
C ALA A 45 14.69 5.88 9.66
N ALA A 46 14.97 4.85 8.85
CA ALA A 46 14.58 4.81 7.45
C ALA A 46 13.14 4.29 7.30
N CYS A 47 12.35 4.96 6.45
CA CYS A 47 10.97 4.55 6.17
C CYS A 47 10.90 3.61 4.97
N LEU A 48 10.09 2.57 5.11
CA LEU A 48 9.74 1.67 4.03
C LEU A 48 8.68 2.32 3.11
N PRO A 49 8.64 2.04 1.82
CA PRO A 49 7.55 2.54 0.98
C PRO A 49 6.22 1.81 1.20
N GLY A 50 6.21 0.62 1.79
CA GLY A 50 5.02 -0.22 2.04
C GLY A 50 4.54 -0.18 3.49
N LEU A 51 3.39 -0.79 3.75
CA LEU A 51 2.83 -0.92 5.10
C LEU A 51 3.53 -2.08 5.82
N ASN A 52 4.36 -1.76 6.82
CA ASN A 52 5.05 -2.68 7.71
C ASN A 52 5.06 -2.11 9.12
N CYS A 53 4.75 -2.89 10.15
CA CYS A 53 4.57 -2.32 11.49
C CYS A 53 5.90 -1.97 12.16
N TYR A 54 6.00 -0.77 12.74
CA TYR A 54 7.15 -0.36 13.56
C TYR A 54 7.38 -1.30 14.75
N SER A 55 6.29 -1.73 15.39
CA SER A 55 6.33 -2.63 16.56
C SER A 55 6.52 -4.12 16.19
N CYS A 56 6.71 -4.45 14.92
CA CYS A 56 7.06 -5.80 14.51
C CYS A 56 8.44 -6.18 15.03
N PRO A 57 8.60 -7.34 15.72
CA PRO A 57 9.90 -7.84 16.18
C PRO A 57 10.93 -7.96 15.05
N GLY A 58 10.47 -8.44 13.90
CA GLY A 58 11.31 -8.66 12.72
C GLY A 58 11.63 -7.41 11.89
N ALA A 59 10.87 -6.32 12.05
CA ALA A 59 10.96 -5.16 11.17
C ALA A 59 12.28 -4.40 11.33
N ALA A 60 13.03 -4.29 10.24
CA ALA A 60 14.27 -3.51 10.17
C ALA A 60 14.02 -2.02 9.96
N LEU A 61 12.89 -1.64 9.31
CA LEU A 61 12.57 -0.30 8.87
C LEU A 61 11.21 0.15 9.44
N SER A 62 10.92 1.45 9.40
CA SER A 62 9.68 2.02 9.94
C SER A 62 8.56 2.10 8.92
N CYS A 63 7.33 2.02 9.41
CA CYS A 63 6.12 2.22 8.61
C CYS A 63 5.97 3.70 8.25
N PRO A 64 5.79 4.07 6.96
CA PRO A 64 5.71 5.46 6.56
C PRO A 64 4.47 6.17 7.12
N ILE A 65 3.34 5.48 7.24
CA ILE A 65 2.13 6.08 7.80
C ILE A 65 2.22 6.25 9.33
N GLY A 66 2.91 5.34 10.02
CA GLY A 66 3.18 5.47 11.45
C GLY A 66 4.14 6.62 11.73
N SER A 67 5.22 6.72 10.96
CA SER A 67 6.17 7.83 11.05
C SER A 67 5.53 9.16 10.68
N PHE A 68 4.64 9.18 9.67
CA PHE A 68 3.90 10.39 9.29
C PHE A 68 2.97 10.87 10.41
N GLN A 69 2.26 9.97 11.09
CA GLN A 69 1.44 10.33 12.25
C GLN A 69 2.28 10.90 13.40
N ALA A 70 3.45 10.32 13.67
CA ALA A 70 4.37 10.84 14.67
C ALA A 70 4.86 12.25 14.32
N VAL A 71 5.16 12.50 13.05
CA VAL A 71 5.58 13.83 12.55
C VAL A 71 4.44 14.85 12.67
N VAL A 72 3.23 14.47 12.27
CA VAL A 72 2.04 15.35 12.38
C VAL A 72 1.72 15.63 13.85
N GLY A 73 1.78 14.61 14.70
CA GLY A 73 1.52 14.75 16.13
C GLY A 73 2.56 15.54 16.90
N SER A 74 3.76 15.73 16.36
CA SER A 74 4.82 16.58 16.93
C SER A 74 5.00 17.90 16.18
N SER A 75 4.07 18.31 15.35
CA SER A 75 4.17 19.48 14.46
C SER A 75 4.34 20.81 15.21
N LYS A 76 3.89 20.88 16.47
CA LYS A 76 4.09 22.04 17.36
C LYS A 76 5.57 22.29 17.69
N PHE A 77 6.42 21.25 17.63
CA PHE A 77 7.84 21.36 17.98
C PHE A 77 8.70 21.52 16.72
N ASN A 78 8.74 20.47 15.87
CA ASN A 78 9.48 20.50 14.61
C ASN A 78 8.83 19.54 13.61
N PHE A 79 8.51 20.02 12.41
CA PHE A 79 7.98 19.17 11.35
C PHE A 79 9.13 18.47 10.59
N ALA A 80 9.21 17.15 10.71
CA ALA A 80 10.23 16.37 10.02
C ALA A 80 9.85 16.12 8.55
N TYR A 81 10.28 17.00 7.66
CA TYR A 81 10.00 16.94 6.21
C TYR A 81 10.49 15.66 5.54
N TYR A 82 11.46 14.96 6.15
CA TYR A 82 12.03 13.72 5.61
C TYR A 82 10.97 12.66 5.28
N VAL A 83 10.07 12.36 6.21
CA VAL A 83 9.03 11.33 6.03
C VAL A 83 8.08 11.71 4.91
N THR A 84 7.59 12.96 4.93
CA THR A 84 6.68 13.48 3.92
C THR A 84 7.34 13.53 2.55
N GLY A 85 8.58 14.01 2.48
CA GLY A 85 9.37 14.06 1.25
C GLY A 85 9.62 12.68 0.66
N LEU A 86 9.95 11.68 1.49
CA LEU A 86 10.15 10.30 1.07
C LEU A 86 8.84 9.68 0.53
N MET A 87 7.72 9.90 1.21
CA MET A 87 6.40 9.44 0.74
C MET A 87 6.02 10.09 -0.59
N LEU A 88 6.26 11.39 -0.75
CA LEU A 88 6.03 12.11 -2.00
C LEU A 88 6.96 11.60 -3.11
N LEU A 89 8.24 11.39 -2.83
CA LEU A 89 9.20 10.85 -3.80
C LEU A 89 8.74 9.49 -4.34
N PHE A 90 8.43 8.55 -3.46
CA PHE A 90 7.94 7.24 -3.88
C PHE A 90 6.58 7.33 -4.59
N GLY A 91 5.71 8.20 -4.10
CA GLY A 91 4.39 8.43 -4.70
C GLY A 91 4.46 9.02 -6.11
N THR A 92 5.35 9.98 -6.34
CA THR A 92 5.52 10.61 -7.67
C THR A 92 6.25 9.71 -8.65
N VAL A 93 7.24 8.95 -8.21
CA VAL A 93 7.99 8.04 -9.09
C VAL A 93 7.14 6.83 -9.45
N PHE A 94 6.60 6.12 -8.47
CA PHE A 94 5.97 4.81 -8.65
C PHE A 94 4.45 4.81 -8.45
N GLY A 95 3.88 5.82 -7.78
CA GLY A 95 2.47 5.84 -7.42
C GLY A 95 2.06 4.60 -6.63
N ARG A 96 0.91 4.02 -6.95
CA ARG A 96 0.39 2.80 -6.29
C ARG A 96 1.05 1.49 -6.72
N LEU A 97 2.05 1.50 -7.59
CA LEU A 97 2.84 0.31 -7.88
C LEU A 97 3.46 -0.27 -6.60
N ILE A 98 3.86 0.59 -5.66
CA ILE A 98 4.36 0.20 -4.34
C ILE A 98 3.37 -0.73 -3.63
N CYS A 99 2.09 -0.37 -3.61
CA CYS A 99 1.04 -1.20 -3.03
C CYS A 99 0.90 -2.56 -3.73
N GLY A 100 1.24 -2.62 -5.02
CA GLY A 100 1.19 -3.83 -5.83
C GLY A 100 2.35 -4.79 -5.61
N PHE A 101 3.55 -4.29 -5.28
CA PHE A 101 4.80 -5.07 -5.31
C PHE A 101 5.62 -5.02 -4.02
N LEU A 102 5.56 -3.91 -3.26
CA LEU A 102 6.45 -3.66 -2.12
C LEU A 102 5.71 -3.56 -0.79
N CYS A 103 4.44 -3.93 -0.71
CA CYS A 103 3.67 -3.83 0.52
C CYS A 103 3.49 -5.21 1.16
N PRO A 104 4.09 -5.48 2.35
CA PRO A 104 3.93 -6.74 3.07
C PRO A 104 2.47 -7.08 3.38
N PHE A 105 1.69 -6.12 3.87
CA PHE A 105 0.27 -6.35 4.14
C PHE A 105 -0.56 -6.60 2.87
N GLY A 106 -0.17 -5.97 1.74
CA GLY A 106 -0.76 -6.27 0.44
C GLY A 106 -0.48 -7.70 0.00
N PHE A 107 0.73 -8.21 0.26
CA PHE A 107 1.10 -9.60 0.00
C PHE A 107 0.30 -10.58 0.87
N PHE A 108 0.16 -10.28 2.15
CA PHE A 108 -0.67 -11.07 3.08
C PHE A 108 -2.12 -11.21 2.59
N GLN A 109 -2.76 -10.11 2.19
CA GLN A 109 -4.11 -10.16 1.62
C GLN A 109 -4.18 -10.94 0.29
N ASP A 110 -3.16 -10.82 -0.56
CA ASP A 110 -3.08 -11.61 -1.81
C ASP A 110 -2.97 -13.10 -1.53
N LEU A 111 -2.24 -13.50 -0.48
CA LEU A 111 -2.08 -14.89 -0.07
C LEU A 111 -3.42 -15.48 0.43
N ILE A 112 -4.13 -14.76 1.31
CA ILE A 112 -5.44 -15.16 1.81
C ILE A 112 -6.45 -15.26 0.66
N HIS A 113 -6.42 -14.32 -0.28
CA HIS A 113 -7.33 -14.34 -1.42
C HIS A 113 -7.13 -15.53 -2.37
N LYS A 114 -6.02 -16.27 -2.28
CA LYS A 114 -5.79 -17.51 -3.05
C LYS A 114 -6.61 -18.69 -2.53
N ILE A 115 -7.12 -18.64 -1.29
CA ILE A 115 -7.97 -19.69 -0.73
C ILE A 115 -9.16 -19.92 -1.67
N PRO A 116 -9.44 -21.16 -2.09
CA PRO A 116 -10.55 -21.46 -3.00
C PRO A 116 -11.90 -21.12 -2.33
N SER A 117 -12.58 -20.11 -2.84
CA SER A 117 -13.87 -19.62 -2.34
C SER A 117 -14.59 -18.84 -3.42
N LYS A 118 -15.89 -18.58 -3.26
CA LYS A 118 -16.65 -17.68 -4.16
C LYS A 118 -16.05 -16.28 -4.08
N LYS A 119 -15.58 -15.73 -5.22
CA LYS A 119 -14.99 -14.38 -5.30
C LYS A 119 -16.04 -13.39 -5.77
N PHE A 120 -16.20 -12.30 -5.02
CA PHE A 120 -17.16 -11.27 -5.35
C PHE A 120 -16.47 -10.01 -5.89
N SER A 121 -17.12 -9.36 -6.86
CA SER A 121 -16.67 -8.06 -7.36
C SER A 121 -17.08 -6.95 -6.39
N THR A 122 -16.16 -6.03 -6.14
CA THR A 122 -16.37 -4.88 -5.26
C THR A 122 -16.96 -3.66 -5.99
N ARG A 123 -17.34 -3.79 -7.26
CA ARG A 123 -17.88 -2.68 -8.08
C ARG A 123 -19.10 -2.00 -7.46
N ARG A 124 -19.99 -2.78 -6.83
CA ARG A 124 -21.19 -2.28 -6.15
C ARG A 124 -20.86 -1.35 -4.98
N PHE A 125 -19.73 -1.59 -4.32
CA PHE A 125 -19.27 -0.83 -3.16
C PHE A 125 -18.24 0.25 -3.52
N SER A 126 -18.31 0.80 -4.74
CA SER A 126 -17.32 1.76 -5.23
C SER A 126 -17.28 3.06 -4.40
N PHE A 127 -18.39 3.47 -3.79
CA PHE A 127 -18.45 4.65 -2.94
C PHE A 127 -17.62 4.51 -1.66
N LEU A 128 -17.47 3.28 -1.10
CA LEU A 128 -16.64 3.04 0.08
C LEU A 128 -15.15 3.34 -0.15
N LYS A 129 -14.71 3.47 -1.41
CA LYS A 129 -13.32 3.84 -1.71
C LYS A 129 -12.95 5.24 -1.18
N TYR A 130 -13.93 6.09 -0.95
CA TYR A 130 -13.71 7.43 -0.37
C TYR A 130 -13.40 7.36 1.13
N LEU A 131 -13.78 6.28 1.83
CA LEU A 131 -13.53 6.12 3.27
C LEU A 131 -12.03 6.19 3.62
N LYS A 132 -11.14 5.65 2.80
CA LYS A 132 -9.69 5.74 3.03
C LYS A 132 -9.15 7.17 2.96
N TYR A 133 -9.75 8.04 2.13
CA TYR A 133 -9.38 9.46 2.07
C TYR A 133 -9.90 10.20 3.30
N PHE A 134 -11.10 9.87 3.74
CA PHE A 134 -11.62 10.35 5.02
C PHE A 134 -10.69 9.97 6.18
N ILE A 135 -10.28 8.70 6.27
CA ILE A 135 -9.34 8.23 7.29
C ILE A 135 -8.00 8.99 7.20
N LEU A 136 -7.48 9.20 5.99
CA LEU A 136 -6.22 9.94 5.80
C LEU A 136 -6.33 11.39 6.31
N ILE A 137 -7.41 12.09 5.98
CA ILE A 137 -7.58 13.51 6.32
C ILE A 137 -7.97 13.65 7.80
N PHE A 138 -8.97 12.93 8.27
CA PHE A 138 -9.49 13.12 9.62
C PHE A 138 -8.68 12.36 10.68
N VAL A 139 -8.45 11.06 10.50
CA VAL A 139 -7.83 10.23 11.54
C VAL A 139 -6.31 10.37 11.58
N VAL A 140 -5.67 10.49 10.40
CA VAL A 140 -4.20 10.56 10.33
C VAL A 140 -3.70 11.99 10.50
N TRP A 141 -4.34 12.95 9.84
CA TRP A 141 -3.85 14.32 9.84
C TRP A 141 -4.57 15.20 10.87
N LEU A 142 -5.90 15.33 10.82
CA LEU A 142 -6.65 16.25 11.67
C LEU A 142 -6.53 15.87 13.15
N PHE A 143 -6.78 14.62 13.52
CA PHE A 143 -6.65 14.17 14.90
C PHE A 143 -5.21 14.30 15.41
N GLY A 144 -4.21 14.06 14.53
CA GLY A 144 -2.80 14.27 14.88
C GLY A 144 -2.43 15.72 15.19
N VAL A 145 -3.12 16.68 14.57
CA VAL A 145 -2.87 18.13 14.81
C VAL A 145 -3.64 18.65 16.02
N PHE A 146 -4.90 18.27 16.17
CA PHE A 146 -5.81 18.89 17.15
C PHE A 146 -5.91 18.12 18.47
N LEU A 147 -5.79 16.80 18.46
CA LEU A 147 -5.88 15.98 19.66
C LEU A 147 -4.49 15.65 20.20
N THR A 148 -3.87 16.65 20.84
CA THR A 148 -2.56 16.49 21.50
C THR A 148 -2.73 16.37 23.00
N ASP A 149 -1.84 15.59 23.65
CA ASP A 149 -1.76 15.48 25.10
C ASP A 149 -1.28 16.80 25.72
N GLU A 150 -1.28 16.89 27.06
CA GLU A 150 -0.79 18.04 27.82
C GLU A 150 0.65 18.44 27.46
N LEU A 151 1.47 17.47 27.09
CA LEU A 151 2.85 17.67 26.61
C LEU A 151 2.94 18.11 25.14
N GLY A 152 1.81 18.23 24.41
CA GLY A 152 1.77 18.66 23.02
C GLY A 152 2.09 17.57 21.99
N PHE A 153 2.09 16.29 22.38
CA PHE A 153 2.24 15.15 21.48
C PHE A 153 0.89 14.51 21.19
N ALA A 154 0.65 14.11 19.95
CA ALA A 154 -0.55 13.35 19.59
C ALA A 154 -0.28 11.86 19.50
N SER A 155 -1.24 11.07 19.97
CA SER A 155 -1.22 9.62 19.78
C SER A 155 -1.42 9.26 18.30
N PRO A 156 -0.79 8.19 17.78
CA PRO A 156 -0.97 7.74 16.40
C PRO A 156 -2.31 6.99 16.26
N TYR A 157 -3.43 7.73 16.25
CA TYR A 157 -4.79 7.20 16.30
C TYR A 157 -5.09 6.08 15.28
N PHE A 158 -4.66 6.23 14.04
CA PHE A 158 -4.86 5.16 13.05
C PHE A 158 -4.12 3.88 13.44
N CYS A 159 -2.84 3.99 13.84
CA CYS A 159 -2.04 2.84 14.25
C CYS A 159 -2.56 2.20 15.53
N GLN A 160 -3.05 3.03 16.47
CA GLN A 160 -3.55 2.59 17.76
C GLN A 160 -4.88 1.86 17.66
N TYR A 161 -5.84 2.34 16.86
CA TYR A 161 -7.21 1.85 16.86
C TYR A 161 -7.59 1.05 15.62
N LEU A 162 -7.12 1.43 14.42
CA LEU A 162 -7.62 0.91 13.15
C LEU A 162 -6.65 -0.01 12.39
N CYS A 163 -5.33 0.09 12.65
CA CYS A 163 -4.35 -0.62 11.84
C CYS A 163 -4.27 -2.12 12.16
N PRO A 164 -4.68 -3.01 11.25
CA PRO A 164 -4.61 -4.46 11.46
C PRO A 164 -3.19 -5.01 11.39
N GLN A 165 -2.28 -4.31 10.69
CA GLN A 165 -0.88 -4.71 10.56
C GLN A 165 -0.17 -4.69 11.92
N GLY A 166 -0.51 -3.72 12.79
CA GLY A 166 0.07 -3.63 14.11
C GLY A 166 -0.26 -4.83 15.01
N ILE A 167 -1.46 -5.40 14.88
CA ILE A 167 -1.83 -6.61 15.63
C ILE A 167 -1.25 -7.86 15.00
N LEU A 168 -1.23 -7.94 13.66
CA LEU A 168 -0.71 -9.10 12.93
C LEU A 168 0.78 -9.29 13.15
N GLU A 169 1.59 -8.25 12.99
CA GLU A 169 3.06 -8.35 13.04
C GLU A 169 3.65 -8.01 14.41
N GLY A 170 2.94 -7.24 15.24
CA GLY A 170 3.41 -6.81 16.56
C GLY A 170 2.64 -7.48 17.68
N GLY A 171 1.35 -7.19 17.80
CA GLY A 171 0.55 -7.60 18.96
C GLY A 171 0.50 -9.11 19.17
N ILE A 172 0.18 -9.89 18.13
CA ILE A 172 0.09 -11.36 18.24
C ILE A 172 1.46 -11.98 18.52
N PRO A 173 2.54 -11.72 17.74
CA PRO A 173 3.83 -12.32 18.01
C PRO A 173 4.39 -11.98 19.40
N LEU A 174 4.31 -10.72 19.82
CA LEU A 174 4.81 -10.29 21.13
C LEU A 174 4.02 -10.89 22.29
N SER A 175 2.70 -11.01 22.16
CA SER A 175 1.86 -11.66 23.19
C SER A 175 2.11 -13.16 23.30
N LEU A 176 2.49 -13.82 22.23
CA LEU A 176 2.88 -15.24 22.24
C LEU A 176 4.26 -15.44 22.88
N ALA A 177 5.21 -14.55 22.58
CA ALA A 177 6.59 -14.66 23.05
C ALA A 177 6.77 -14.25 24.52
N SER A 178 5.99 -13.30 25.05
CA SER A 178 6.16 -12.72 26.38
C SER A 178 4.91 -12.88 27.26
N LYS A 179 5.09 -13.53 28.43
CA LYS A 179 4.01 -13.67 29.44
C LYS A 179 3.58 -12.33 30.04
N SER A 180 4.52 -11.41 30.28
CA SER A 180 4.25 -10.09 30.84
C SER A 180 3.39 -9.23 29.88
N ILE A 181 3.70 -9.26 28.58
CA ILE A 181 2.88 -8.56 27.56
C ILE A 181 1.48 -9.17 27.51
N ARG A 182 1.38 -10.50 27.58
CA ARG A 182 0.08 -11.20 27.55
C ARG A 182 -0.80 -10.80 28.73
N ALA A 183 -0.23 -10.65 29.92
CA ALA A 183 -0.95 -10.23 31.12
C ALA A 183 -1.44 -8.78 31.06
N ALA A 184 -0.77 -7.93 30.26
CA ALA A 184 -1.13 -6.53 30.04
C ALA A 184 -2.12 -6.29 28.89
N LEU A 185 -2.62 -7.35 28.23
CA LEU A 185 -3.56 -7.21 27.12
C LEU A 185 -4.93 -6.73 27.63
N GLY A 186 -5.39 -5.60 27.09
CA GLY A 186 -6.68 -5.00 27.41
C GLY A 186 -7.67 -5.01 26.24
N ASN A 187 -8.77 -4.29 26.41
CA ASN A 187 -9.86 -4.21 25.42
C ASN A 187 -9.41 -3.74 24.04
N LEU A 188 -8.36 -2.92 23.96
CA LEU A 188 -7.79 -2.45 22.71
C LEU A 188 -7.23 -3.62 21.85
N PHE A 189 -6.62 -4.61 22.50
CA PHE A 189 -6.14 -5.80 21.80
C PHE A 189 -7.32 -6.60 21.21
N LEU A 190 -8.41 -6.76 21.94
CA LEU A 190 -9.61 -7.45 21.45
C LEU A 190 -10.23 -6.72 20.28
N LEU A 191 -10.39 -5.40 20.37
CA LEU A 191 -10.90 -4.57 19.26
C LEU A 191 -10.07 -4.75 17.98
N LYS A 192 -8.75 -4.62 18.09
CA LYS A 192 -7.84 -4.75 16.93
C LYS A 192 -7.79 -6.17 16.38
N SER A 193 -7.87 -7.17 17.23
CA SER A 193 -7.96 -8.58 16.81
C SER A 193 -9.25 -8.84 16.06
N GLY A 194 -10.36 -8.25 16.50
CA GLY A 194 -11.64 -8.29 15.80
C GLY A 194 -11.56 -7.64 14.40
N ILE A 195 -10.93 -6.47 14.29
CA ILE A 195 -10.71 -5.79 13.00
C ILE A 195 -9.85 -6.66 12.08
N LEU A 196 -8.75 -7.25 12.59
CA LEU A 196 -7.90 -8.13 11.80
C LEU A 196 -8.67 -9.34 11.29
N THR A 197 -9.44 -10.01 12.17
CA THR A 197 -10.26 -11.17 11.82
C THR A 197 -11.28 -10.81 10.74
N LEU A 198 -11.96 -9.68 10.88
CA LEU A 198 -12.90 -9.19 9.87
C LEU A 198 -12.21 -8.97 8.52
N ILE A 199 -11.01 -8.36 8.51
CA ILE A 199 -10.25 -8.12 7.28
C ILE A 199 -9.79 -9.43 6.65
N ILE A 200 -9.39 -10.43 7.45
CA ILE A 200 -9.02 -11.77 6.97
C ILE A 200 -10.23 -12.41 6.28
N LEU A 201 -11.38 -12.45 6.94
CA LEU A 201 -12.64 -13.01 6.39
C LEU A 201 -13.02 -12.29 5.09
N LEU A 202 -13.03 -10.96 5.09
CA LEU A 202 -13.31 -10.19 3.88
C LEU A 202 -12.29 -10.44 2.76
N SER A 203 -11.02 -10.68 3.09
CA SER A 203 -9.97 -10.94 2.09
C SER A 203 -10.12 -12.30 1.39
N ILE A 204 -10.80 -13.25 2.02
CA ILE A 204 -11.15 -14.53 1.39
C ILE A 204 -12.10 -14.30 0.19
N PHE A 205 -13.11 -13.45 0.35
CA PHE A 205 -14.14 -13.19 -0.65
C PHE A 205 -13.81 -12.02 -1.58
N PHE A 206 -13.24 -10.94 -1.06
CA PHE A 206 -12.94 -9.71 -1.79
C PHE A 206 -11.44 -9.51 -1.94
N TYR A 207 -11.04 -9.00 -3.10
CA TYR A 207 -9.63 -8.71 -3.35
C TYR A 207 -9.18 -7.44 -2.62
N ARG A 208 -8.24 -7.58 -1.69
CA ARG A 208 -7.60 -6.49 -0.92
C ARG A 208 -8.57 -5.48 -0.29
N PRO A 209 -9.55 -5.90 0.53
CA PRO A 209 -10.57 -5.01 1.08
C PRO A 209 -9.96 -3.88 1.91
N PHE A 210 -8.97 -4.14 2.76
CA PHE A 210 -8.30 -3.11 3.54
C PHE A 210 -7.62 -2.05 2.65
N CYS A 211 -6.85 -2.49 1.64
CA CYS A 211 -6.16 -1.58 0.72
C CYS A 211 -7.11 -0.73 -0.14
N LYS A 212 -8.32 -1.24 -0.41
CA LYS A 212 -9.34 -0.53 -1.18
C LYS A 212 -10.05 0.54 -0.36
N TYR A 213 -10.38 0.25 0.91
CA TYR A 213 -11.37 1.01 1.67
C TYR A 213 -10.82 1.71 2.90
N LEU A 214 -9.80 1.15 3.56
CA LEU A 214 -9.36 1.62 4.88
C LEU A 214 -7.93 2.16 4.91
N CYS A 215 -7.06 1.74 3.99
CA CYS A 215 -5.63 2.05 4.07
C CYS A 215 -5.31 3.52 3.74
N PRO A 216 -4.86 4.35 4.71
CA PRO A 216 -4.50 5.74 4.45
C PRO A 216 -3.25 5.89 3.60
N LEU A 217 -2.28 4.97 3.71
CA LEU A 217 -1.11 4.93 2.82
C LEU A 217 -1.54 4.68 1.37
N GLY A 218 -2.52 3.78 1.17
CA GLY A 218 -3.12 3.55 -0.14
C GLY A 218 -3.88 4.77 -0.68
N ALA A 219 -4.48 5.59 0.19
CA ALA A 219 -5.09 6.87 -0.18
C ALA A 219 -4.04 7.89 -0.63
N PHE A 220 -2.96 8.03 0.14
CA PHE A 220 -1.86 8.94 -0.18
C PHE A 220 -1.24 8.62 -1.56
N TYR A 221 -0.87 7.35 -1.79
CA TYR A 221 -0.34 6.93 -3.10
C TYR A 221 -1.38 6.97 -4.23
N ALA A 222 -2.68 6.95 -3.93
CA ALA A 222 -3.70 7.14 -4.94
C ALA A 222 -3.72 8.60 -5.44
N LEU A 223 -3.58 9.58 -4.55
CA LEU A 223 -3.52 10.99 -4.94
C LEU A 223 -2.34 11.26 -5.88
N THR A 224 -1.16 10.71 -5.58
CA THR A 224 0.03 10.86 -6.42
C THR A 224 0.00 10.00 -7.69
N ASN A 225 -0.86 8.97 -7.76
CA ASN A 225 -0.91 8.00 -8.87
C ASN A 225 -1.23 8.66 -10.22
N LYS A 226 -2.01 9.75 -10.22
CA LYS A 226 -2.36 10.51 -11.42
C LYS A 226 -1.15 11.23 -12.04
N PHE A 227 -0.20 11.65 -11.20
CA PHE A 227 0.97 12.44 -11.58
C PHE A 227 2.26 11.62 -11.64
N SER A 228 2.21 10.33 -11.28
CA SER A 228 3.40 9.48 -11.19
C SER A 228 4.07 9.28 -12.55
N PHE A 229 5.40 9.18 -12.53
CA PHE A 229 6.20 9.01 -13.74
C PHE A 229 5.97 7.64 -14.41
N TYR A 230 5.80 6.57 -13.64
CA TYR A 230 5.53 5.25 -14.19
C TYR A 230 4.02 5.06 -14.40
N GLN A 231 3.56 4.96 -15.64
CA GLN A 231 2.13 4.84 -15.99
C GLN A 231 1.87 3.72 -17.00
N TYR A 232 0.59 3.33 -17.11
CA TYR A 232 0.09 2.44 -18.15
C TYR A 232 -0.66 3.27 -19.19
N TYR A 233 -0.42 2.94 -20.46
CA TYR A 233 -1.02 3.60 -21.62
C TYR A 233 -1.73 2.58 -22.47
N VAL A 234 -2.79 3.01 -23.12
CA VAL A 234 -3.55 2.23 -24.08
C VAL A 234 -3.32 2.84 -25.46
N ASN A 235 -2.80 2.06 -26.39
CA ASN A 235 -2.54 2.50 -27.79
C ASN A 235 -3.81 2.36 -28.63
N ASP A 236 -3.78 2.88 -29.86
CA ASP A 236 -4.86 2.87 -30.84
C ASP A 236 -5.26 1.47 -31.33
N SER A 237 -4.38 0.47 -31.13
CA SER A 237 -4.70 -0.96 -31.34
C SER A 237 -5.81 -1.50 -30.42
N CYS A 238 -6.35 -0.66 -29.52
CA CYS A 238 -7.38 -1.05 -28.57
C CYS A 238 -8.74 -1.21 -29.26
N ILE A 239 -9.27 -2.42 -29.28
CA ILE A 239 -10.59 -2.76 -29.82
C ILE A 239 -11.73 -2.60 -28.81
N SER A 240 -11.51 -1.95 -27.70
CA SER A 240 -12.51 -1.70 -26.62
C SER A 240 -13.30 -2.92 -26.13
N CYS A 241 -12.71 -4.13 -26.23
CA CYS A 241 -13.37 -5.40 -25.88
C CYS A 241 -13.70 -5.59 -24.37
N GLY A 242 -13.26 -4.67 -23.50
CA GLY A 242 -13.53 -4.69 -22.08
C GLY A 242 -12.88 -5.83 -21.27
N LYS A 243 -11.98 -6.63 -21.85
CA LYS A 243 -11.32 -7.75 -21.16
C LYS A 243 -10.45 -7.27 -20.00
N CYS A 244 -9.74 -6.13 -20.18
CA CYS A 244 -8.96 -5.48 -19.14
C CYS A 244 -9.80 -5.08 -17.92
N LYS A 245 -11.03 -4.59 -18.13
CA LYS A 245 -12.00 -4.27 -17.07
C LYS A 245 -12.49 -5.50 -16.34
N ARG A 246 -12.79 -6.59 -17.05
CA ARG A 246 -13.29 -7.84 -16.45
C ARG A 246 -12.28 -8.50 -15.54
N ILE A 247 -10.99 -8.53 -15.94
CA ILE A 247 -9.92 -9.18 -15.18
C ILE A 247 -9.40 -8.31 -14.02
N CYS A 248 -9.69 -7.01 -14.03
CA CYS A 248 -9.17 -6.09 -13.03
C CYS A 248 -9.76 -6.32 -11.65
N LYS A 249 -8.96 -6.87 -10.73
CA LYS A 249 -9.35 -7.10 -9.33
C LYS A 249 -9.52 -5.80 -8.52
N MET A 250 -8.96 -4.68 -9.01
CA MET A 250 -9.12 -3.35 -8.41
C MET A 250 -10.29 -2.55 -8.99
N ASP A 251 -11.10 -3.18 -9.85
CA ASP A 251 -12.29 -2.59 -10.51
C ASP A 251 -11.99 -1.33 -11.35
N VAL A 252 -10.81 -1.29 -11.97
CA VAL A 252 -10.38 -0.22 -12.87
C VAL A 252 -10.68 -0.60 -14.31
N ASP A 253 -11.20 0.36 -15.09
CA ASP A 253 -11.37 0.25 -16.52
C ASP A 253 -10.25 1.03 -17.24
N MET A 254 -9.24 0.29 -17.72
CA MET A 254 -8.07 0.90 -18.36
C MET A 254 -8.38 1.52 -19.71
N SER A 255 -9.41 1.04 -20.41
CA SER A 255 -9.82 1.60 -21.69
C SER A 255 -10.44 3.01 -21.57
N LYS A 256 -11.07 3.29 -20.42
CA LYS A 256 -11.73 4.60 -20.15
C LYS A 256 -10.87 5.52 -19.28
N ASN A 257 -10.09 4.97 -18.34
CA ASN A 257 -9.31 5.78 -17.40
C ASN A 257 -7.93 5.17 -17.17
N GLN A 258 -6.97 5.60 -17.96
CA GLN A 258 -5.58 5.16 -17.89
C GLN A 258 -4.87 5.67 -16.62
N LYS A 259 -5.27 6.84 -16.11
CA LYS A 259 -4.72 7.50 -14.89
C LYS A 259 -5.55 7.21 -13.64
N ALA A 260 -6.25 6.08 -13.59
CA ALA A 260 -7.12 5.73 -12.47
C ALA A 260 -6.36 5.71 -11.13
N LEU A 261 -6.92 6.38 -10.13
CA LEU A 261 -6.35 6.49 -8.78
C LEU A 261 -6.20 5.11 -8.10
N GLU A 262 -7.09 4.17 -8.42
CA GLU A 262 -7.13 2.85 -7.80
C GLU A 262 -6.20 1.81 -8.47
N CYS A 263 -5.55 2.14 -9.58
CA CYS A 263 -4.69 1.21 -10.30
C CYS A 263 -3.38 0.94 -9.54
N ILE A 264 -3.20 -0.30 -9.06
CA ILE A 264 -1.97 -0.77 -8.39
C ILE A 264 -0.90 -1.27 -9.36
N ARG A 265 -1.13 -1.12 -10.67
CA ARG A 265 -0.20 -1.49 -11.76
C ARG A 265 0.31 -2.93 -11.68
N CYS A 266 -0.57 -3.87 -11.29
CA CYS A 266 -0.25 -5.30 -11.16
C CYS A 266 0.11 -5.98 -12.49
N GLY A 267 -0.35 -5.45 -13.63
CA GLY A 267 -0.07 -5.99 -14.97
C GLY A 267 -1.04 -7.05 -15.46
N ASP A 268 -2.06 -7.44 -14.69
CA ASP A 268 -3.03 -8.47 -15.11
C ASP A 268 -3.76 -8.08 -16.41
N CYS A 269 -4.09 -6.79 -16.57
CA CYS A 269 -4.73 -6.24 -17.78
C CYS A 269 -3.82 -6.33 -19.01
N ILE A 270 -2.50 -6.15 -18.85
CA ILE A 270 -1.51 -6.27 -19.92
C ILE A 270 -1.45 -7.71 -20.43
N LYS A 271 -1.36 -8.68 -19.49
CA LYS A 271 -1.33 -10.11 -19.81
C LYS A 271 -2.61 -10.58 -20.51
N ALA A 272 -3.75 -9.99 -20.16
CA ALA A 272 -5.06 -10.37 -20.67
C ALA A 272 -5.42 -9.72 -22.02
N CYS A 273 -4.68 -8.70 -22.45
CA CYS A 273 -5.00 -7.96 -23.68
C CYS A 273 -4.68 -8.75 -24.93
N PRO A 274 -5.67 -9.13 -25.77
CA PRO A 274 -5.44 -9.94 -26.96
C PRO A 274 -4.67 -9.19 -28.05
N LYS A 275 -4.79 -7.86 -28.09
CA LYS A 275 -4.10 -6.99 -29.05
C LYS A 275 -2.84 -6.36 -28.53
N SER A 276 -2.38 -6.74 -27.30
CA SER A 276 -1.23 -6.13 -26.63
C SER A 276 -1.26 -4.59 -26.59
N ALA A 277 -2.47 -4.02 -26.61
CA ALA A 277 -2.70 -2.58 -26.69
C ALA A 277 -2.33 -1.81 -25.40
N ILE A 278 -2.02 -2.50 -24.29
CA ILE A 278 -1.66 -1.87 -23.03
C ILE A 278 -0.15 -1.95 -22.84
N SER A 279 0.51 -0.80 -22.83
CA SER A 279 1.95 -0.67 -22.64
C SER A 279 2.30 0.05 -21.33
N THR A 280 3.57 0.05 -20.96
CA THR A 280 4.09 0.78 -19.80
C THR A 280 5.11 1.80 -20.26
N SER A 281 5.03 3.03 -19.77
CA SER A 281 6.01 4.07 -20.08
C SER A 281 6.34 4.90 -18.84
N PHE A 282 7.55 5.46 -18.84
CA PHE A 282 7.92 6.60 -18.02
C PHE A 282 7.60 7.87 -18.81
N LYS A 283 6.99 8.85 -18.17
CA LYS A 283 6.32 10.05 -18.73
C LYS A 283 7.08 10.83 -19.82
N ASN A 284 8.39 10.67 -19.96
CA ASN A 284 9.21 11.44 -20.90
C ASN A 284 9.14 11.00 -22.38
N LYS A 285 8.37 9.96 -22.75
CA LYS A 285 8.40 9.43 -24.12
C LYS A 285 7.19 9.83 -24.99
N GLU A 286 6.08 10.28 -24.39
CA GLU A 286 4.88 10.66 -25.17
C GLU A 286 4.91 12.11 -25.63
N ILE A 287 5.56 13.01 -24.90
CA ILE A 287 5.65 14.43 -25.31
C ILE A 287 6.42 14.54 -26.62
N ASN A 288 7.51 13.75 -26.79
CA ASN A 288 8.32 13.79 -28.00
C ASN A 288 7.59 13.22 -29.24
N ASN A 289 6.75 12.20 -29.07
CA ASN A 289 6.03 11.61 -30.22
C ASN A 289 4.82 12.45 -30.66
N LEU A 290 4.21 13.24 -29.75
CA LEU A 290 3.16 14.19 -30.09
C LEU A 290 3.73 15.47 -30.72
N GLU A 291 4.94 15.88 -30.30
CA GLU A 291 5.64 17.02 -30.92
C GLU A 291 6.27 16.66 -32.29
N GLU A 292 6.65 15.40 -32.50
CA GLU A 292 7.10 14.92 -33.82
C GLU A 292 5.94 14.72 -34.80
N GLY A 293 4.76 14.23 -34.33
CA GLY A 293 3.56 14.10 -35.16
C GLY A 293 2.99 15.45 -35.59
N ALA A 294 3.04 16.46 -34.73
CA ALA A 294 2.54 17.82 -35.01
C ALA A 294 3.49 18.66 -35.91
N ARG A 295 4.69 18.18 -36.21
CA ARG A 295 5.62 18.86 -37.12
C ARG A 295 5.53 18.36 -38.58
N TYR A 296 4.72 17.35 -38.85
CA TYR A 296 4.53 16.76 -40.18
C TYR A 296 3.09 16.93 -40.74
N GLU A 297 2.23 17.68 -40.02
CA GLU A 297 0.98 18.26 -40.56
C GLU A 297 1.16 19.78 -40.71
#